data_e8840123bde63f71a297930abcdcdc65
#
_entry.id   e8840123bde63f71a297930abcdcdc65
#
_cell.length_a   1.000
_cell.length_b   1.000
_cell.length_c   1.000
_cell.angle_alpha   90.00
_cell.angle_beta   90.00
_cell.angle_gamma   90.00
#
_symmetry.space_group_name_H-M   'P 1'
#
loop_
_entity.id
_entity.type
_entity.pdbx_description
1 polymer ?
#
loop_
_entity_poly.entity_id
_entity_poly.type
_entity_poly.pdbx_seq_one_letter_code
_entity_poly.pdbx_strand_id
1 'polypeptide(L)'
;VTGGTCASDEPGEGTPKCVSSAKRASMSKKERLSAARRKKAADPNQQSKTGAAKPTYVATDKPKKKMKEELEYIDLPLEVEIPSNLKDFNRGLMFRESLENDKGMLFIFERVGKHSFYMKNTTIPLDVAFVTEDGIVESIKSLEPNDETAVSSDGQVLFAIEANRGWFAENNVEVGDEIVLGEAKDK
;
A
#
# COMPACT_ATOMS: atom_id res chain seq x y z
N VAL A 1 12.67 -29.79 -22.22
CA VAL A 1 11.65 -28.72 -22.26
C VAL A 1 10.32 -29.43 -22.24
N THR A 2 9.73 -29.58 -21.08
CA THR A 2 8.43 -30.21 -20.89
C THR A 2 7.35 -29.28 -21.40
N GLY A 3 6.77 -29.64 -22.55
CA GLY A 3 5.66 -28.90 -23.16
C GLY A 3 4.41 -28.96 -22.29
N GLY A 4 4.12 -27.89 -21.59
CA GLY A 4 2.82 -27.71 -20.95
C GLY A 4 1.73 -27.60 -22.01
N THR A 5 0.62 -28.30 -21.85
CA THR A 5 -0.57 -28.20 -22.71
C THR A 5 -1.09 -26.75 -22.69
N CYS A 6 -1.13 -26.11 -23.85
CA CYS A 6 -1.60 -24.71 -24.02
C CYS A 6 -3.10 -24.60 -24.25
N ALA A 7 -3.86 -25.66 -24.10
CA ALA A 7 -5.30 -25.68 -24.30
C ALA A 7 -6.04 -25.92 -22.98
N SER A 8 -7.15 -25.22 -22.75
CA SER A 8 -8.13 -25.60 -21.75
C SER A 8 -9.24 -26.38 -22.45
N ASP A 9 -9.68 -27.49 -21.85
CA ASP A 9 -10.71 -28.36 -22.40
C ASP A 9 -12.13 -27.96 -21.93
N GLU A 10 -12.27 -26.80 -21.28
CA GLU A 10 -13.59 -26.34 -20.79
C GLU A 10 -14.40 -25.62 -21.88
N PRO A 11 -15.67 -26.06 -22.10
CA PRO A 11 -16.56 -25.41 -23.08
C PRO A 11 -16.84 -23.95 -22.69
N GLY A 12 -16.49 -23.03 -23.57
CA GLY A 12 -16.76 -21.58 -23.37
C GLY A 12 -15.53 -20.73 -23.00
N GLU A 13 -14.39 -21.32 -22.68
CA GLU A 13 -13.12 -20.60 -22.59
C GLU A 13 -12.49 -20.46 -23.98
N GLY A 14 -12.20 -19.23 -24.38
CA GLY A 14 -11.44 -18.97 -25.62
C GLY A 14 -10.06 -19.58 -25.56
N THR A 15 -9.44 -19.84 -26.72
CA THR A 15 -8.09 -20.40 -26.81
C THR A 15 -7.10 -19.62 -25.95
N PRO A 16 -6.53 -20.20 -24.90
CA PRO A 16 -5.61 -19.49 -24.04
C PRO A 16 -4.26 -19.30 -24.74
N LYS A 17 -3.59 -18.21 -24.46
CA LYS A 17 -2.22 -18.04 -24.93
C LYS A 17 -1.26 -18.90 -24.12
N CYS A 18 -0.18 -19.33 -24.75
CA CYS A 18 0.89 -20.04 -24.06
C CYS A 18 1.64 -19.08 -23.11
N VAL A 19 1.63 -19.40 -21.85
CA VAL A 19 2.43 -18.74 -20.80
C VAL A 19 3.13 -19.80 -19.98
N SER A 20 4.23 -19.46 -19.32
CA SER A 20 4.88 -20.38 -18.39
C SER A 20 3.91 -20.79 -17.27
N SER A 21 4.05 -22.00 -16.76
CA SER A 21 3.22 -22.50 -15.66
C SER A 21 3.26 -21.57 -14.44
N ALA A 22 4.43 -21.00 -14.12
CA ALA A 22 4.58 -20.05 -13.02
C ALA A 22 3.79 -18.77 -13.27
N LYS A 23 3.86 -18.19 -14.47
CA LYS A 23 3.12 -16.98 -14.82
C LYS A 23 1.60 -17.24 -14.83
N ARG A 24 1.16 -18.39 -15.32
CA ARG A 24 -0.27 -18.77 -15.31
C ARG A 24 -0.80 -18.93 -13.89
N ALA A 25 -0.02 -19.51 -12.98
CA ALA A 25 -0.39 -19.67 -11.57
C ALA A 25 -0.58 -18.32 -10.85
N SER A 26 0.22 -17.30 -11.22
CA SER A 26 0.11 -15.96 -10.65
C SER A 26 -0.98 -15.09 -11.27
N MET A 27 -1.57 -15.47 -12.40
CA MET A 27 -2.60 -14.69 -13.09
C MET A 27 -3.98 -14.93 -12.48
N SER A 28 -4.73 -13.86 -12.26
CA SER A 28 -6.14 -13.91 -11.90
C SER A 28 -7.00 -14.48 -13.05
N LYS A 29 -8.21 -14.96 -12.72
CA LYS A 29 -9.18 -15.42 -13.73
C LYS A 29 -9.47 -14.34 -14.78
N LYS A 30 -9.61 -13.07 -14.36
CA LYS A 30 -9.86 -11.92 -15.24
C LYS A 30 -8.71 -11.68 -16.23
N GLU A 31 -7.46 -11.79 -15.76
CA GLU A 31 -6.28 -11.65 -16.62
C GLU A 31 -6.15 -12.78 -17.62
N ARG A 32 -6.42 -14.01 -17.20
CA ARG A 32 -6.42 -15.19 -18.10
C ARG A 32 -7.44 -15.03 -19.22
N LEU A 33 -8.67 -14.61 -18.91
CA LEU A 33 -9.72 -14.37 -19.91
C LEU A 33 -9.36 -13.20 -20.84
N SER A 34 -8.80 -12.11 -20.33
CA SER A 34 -8.34 -10.99 -21.15
C SER A 34 -7.22 -11.38 -22.11
N ALA A 35 -6.31 -12.23 -21.66
CA ALA A 35 -5.22 -12.75 -22.49
C ALA A 35 -5.75 -13.68 -23.60
N ALA A 36 -6.73 -14.52 -23.31
CA ALA A 36 -7.38 -15.40 -24.27
C ALA A 36 -8.14 -14.58 -25.34
N ARG A 37 -8.89 -13.55 -24.94
CA ARG A 37 -9.59 -12.65 -25.88
C ARG A 37 -8.63 -11.94 -26.82
N ARG A 38 -7.50 -11.44 -26.32
CA ARG A 38 -6.49 -10.77 -27.17
C ARG A 38 -5.86 -11.74 -28.16
N LYS A 39 -5.56 -12.97 -27.74
CA LYS A 39 -5.03 -14.00 -28.65
C LYS A 39 -6.03 -14.30 -29.78
N LYS A 40 -7.32 -14.50 -29.45
CA LYS A 40 -8.38 -14.77 -30.42
C LYS A 40 -8.58 -13.59 -31.40
N ALA A 41 -8.44 -12.36 -30.91
CA ALA A 41 -8.53 -11.16 -31.76
C ALA A 41 -7.33 -11.01 -32.72
N ALA A 42 -6.13 -11.43 -32.27
CA ALA A 42 -4.90 -11.37 -33.09
C ALA A 42 -4.84 -12.48 -34.15
N ASP A 43 -5.47 -13.63 -33.87
CA ASP A 43 -5.52 -14.76 -34.80
C ASP A 43 -6.92 -15.41 -34.77
N PRO A 44 -7.89 -14.82 -35.44
CA PRO A 44 -9.27 -15.28 -35.43
C PRO A 44 -9.46 -16.64 -36.13
N ASN A 45 -8.52 -17.06 -36.99
CA ASN A 45 -8.57 -18.28 -37.76
C ASN A 45 -7.63 -19.38 -37.23
N GLN A 46 -7.08 -19.21 -36.04
CA GLN A 46 -6.20 -20.21 -35.45
C GLN A 46 -6.94 -21.54 -35.31
N GLN A 47 -6.57 -22.49 -36.15
CA GLN A 47 -7.17 -23.82 -36.11
C GLN A 47 -6.71 -24.57 -34.85
N SER A 48 -7.65 -25.23 -34.20
CA SER A 48 -7.38 -26.04 -33.00
C SER A 48 -6.67 -27.36 -33.24
N LYS A 49 -6.19 -27.66 -34.47
CA LYS A 49 -5.66 -28.96 -34.82
C LYS A 49 -4.33 -28.90 -35.57
N THR A 50 -3.39 -29.59 -35.01
CA THR A 50 -2.28 -30.35 -35.61
C THR A 50 -1.81 -29.90 -37.00
N GLY A 51 -0.91 -29.02 -37.02
CA GLY A 51 -0.13 -28.64 -38.18
C GLY A 51 0.86 -27.57 -37.75
N ALA A 52 2.02 -27.52 -38.39
CA ALA A 52 3.09 -26.61 -38.06
C ALA A 52 2.75 -25.14 -38.41
N ALA A 53 1.64 -24.64 -37.89
CA ALA A 53 1.33 -23.23 -37.96
C ALA A 53 2.34 -22.46 -37.08
N LYS A 54 2.96 -21.43 -37.62
CA LYS A 54 3.83 -20.52 -36.86
C LYS A 54 3.03 -19.98 -35.67
N PRO A 55 3.55 -20.10 -34.42
CA PRO A 55 2.82 -19.63 -33.27
C PRO A 55 2.63 -18.12 -33.35
N THR A 56 1.39 -17.68 -33.14
CA THR A 56 1.09 -16.24 -33.01
C THR A 56 1.48 -15.78 -31.62
N TYR A 57 2.47 -14.92 -31.55
CA TYR A 57 2.92 -14.32 -30.30
C TYR A 57 2.12 -13.06 -30.01
N VAL A 58 1.34 -13.11 -28.94
CA VAL A 58 0.65 -11.92 -28.42
C VAL A 58 1.35 -11.47 -27.14
N ALA A 59 1.69 -10.21 -27.07
CA ALA A 59 2.27 -9.64 -25.86
C ALA A 59 1.40 -9.98 -24.64
N THR A 60 2.01 -10.66 -23.67
CA THR A 60 1.31 -11.07 -22.45
C THR A 60 1.18 -9.96 -21.44
N ASP A 61 2.11 -9.04 -21.52
CA ASP A 61 2.06 -7.86 -20.70
C ASP A 61 1.22 -6.83 -21.47
N LYS A 62 0.24 -6.23 -20.82
CA LYS A 62 -0.29 -4.98 -21.33
C LYS A 62 0.95 -4.12 -21.58
N PRO A 63 1.06 -3.38 -22.72
CA PRO A 63 1.95 -2.26 -22.70
C PRO A 63 1.60 -1.58 -21.37
N LYS A 64 2.59 -1.45 -20.49
CA LYS A 64 2.45 -0.51 -19.41
C LYS A 64 2.15 0.79 -20.15
N LYS A 65 0.86 1.12 -20.32
CA LYS A 65 0.48 2.50 -20.36
C LYS A 65 1.27 3.00 -19.17
N LYS A 66 2.27 3.82 -19.40
CA LYS A 66 2.57 4.84 -18.44
C LYS A 66 1.26 5.58 -18.32
N MET A 67 0.36 5.07 -17.47
CA MET A 67 -0.48 5.93 -16.72
C MET A 67 0.58 6.77 -16.00
N LYS A 68 0.81 7.99 -16.48
CA LYS A 68 0.92 9.06 -15.54
C LYS A 68 -0.38 8.89 -14.74
N GLU A 69 -0.35 8.06 -13.71
CA GLU A 69 -1.11 8.29 -12.53
C GLU A 69 -0.67 9.70 -12.16
N GLU A 70 -1.47 10.66 -12.52
CA GLU A 70 -1.46 11.95 -11.91
C GLU A 70 -1.79 11.60 -10.48
N LEU A 71 -0.74 11.46 -9.66
CA LEU A 71 -0.86 11.27 -8.24
C LEU A 71 -1.61 12.51 -7.77
N GLU A 72 -2.91 12.38 -7.54
CA GLU A 72 -3.69 13.40 -6.87
C GLU A 72 -3.22 13.38 -5.41
N TYR A 73 -2.29 14.27 -5.09
CA TYR A 73 -1.92 14.54 -3.71
C TYR A 73 -3.08 15.29 -3.05
N ILE A 74 -3.65 14.67 -2.05
CA ILE A 74 -4.60 15.33 -1.18
C ILE A 74 -3.76 16.02 -0.10
N ASP A 75 -3.82 17.36 -0.04
CA ASP A 75 -3.21 18.13 1.03
C ASP A 75 -3.93 17.77 2.35
N LEU A 76 -3.28 17.00 3.20
CA LEU A 76 -3.78 16.73 4.54
C LEU A 76 -3.56 17.97 5.43
N PRO A 77 -4.57 18.39 6.19
CA PRO A 77 -4.46 19.59 7.03
C PRO A 77 -3.60 19.38 8.29
N LEU A 78 -2.91 18.23 8.43
CA LEU A 78 -2.14 17.91 9.63
C LEU A 78 -0.82 18.65 9.66
N GLU A 79 -0.67 19.52 10.64
CA GLU A 79 0.60 20.15 10.98
C GLU A 79 1.28 19.33 12.08
N VAL A 80 2.44 18.76 11.78
CA VAL A 80 3.15 17.89 12.70
C VAL A 80 4.33 18.58 13.36
N GLU A 81 4.46 18.39 14.66
CA GLU A 81 5.67 18.74 15.41
C GLU A 81 6.68 17.57 15.25
N ILE A 82 7.95 17.91 15.05
CA ILE A 82 9.03 16.92 15.01
C ILE A 82 9.90 17.11 16.25
N PRO A 83 10.05 16.10 17.13
CA PRO A 83 10.92 16.20 18.29
C PRO A 83 12.36 16.53 17.90
N SER A 84 12.92 17.58 18.47
CA SER A 84 14.24 18.09 18.11
C SER A 84 15.41 17.37 18.81
N ASN A 85 15.11 16.57 19.83
CA ASN A 85 16.10 15.84 20.62
C ASN A 85 15.48 14.60 21.28
N LEU A 86 16.33 13.74 21.80
CA LEU A 86 15.92 12.46 22.41
C LEU A 86 14.98 12.64 23.62
N LYS A 87 15.13 13.73 24.38
CA LYS A 87 14.26 14.00 25.53
C LYS A 87 12.83 14.31 25.08
N ASP A 88 12.69 15.14 24.06
CA ASP A 88 11.40 15.48 23.49
C ASP A 88 10.79 14.29 22.73
N PHE A 89 11.63 13.51 22.06
CA PHE A 89 11.21 12.25 21.43
C PHE A 89 10.61 11.27 22.44
N ASN A 90 11.29 11.04 23.57
CA ASN A 90 10.81 10.15 24.61
C ASN A 90 9.61 10.70 25.38
N ARG A 91 9.46 12.01 25.42
CA ARG A 91 8.31 12.66 26.05
C ARG A 91 7.06 12.58 25.17
N GLY A 92 7.21 12.72 23.87
CA GLY A 92 6.07 12.75 22.95
C GLY A 92 5.00 13.75 23.38
N LEU A 93 3.75 13.32 23.37
CA LEU A 93 2.59 14.12 23.78
C LEU A 93 2.24 14.01 25.28
N MET A 94 3.13 13.43 26.10
CA MET A 94 2.92 13.35 27.55
C MET A 94 2.72 14.74 28.18
N PHE A 95 1.85 14.79 29.20
CA PHE A 95 1.52 15.98 29.98
C PHE A 95 0.82 17.10 29.20
N ARG A 96 0.36 16.84 27.98
CA ARG A 96 -0.53 17.77 27.28
C ARG A 96 -1.98 17.57 27.73
N GLU A 97 -2.69 18.65 27.90
CA GLU A 97 -4.11 18.62 28.27
C GLU A 97 -5.03 18.49 27.06
N SER A 98 -4.57 18.97 25.91
CA SER A 98 -5.28 18.92 24.64
C SER A 98 -4.31 18.93 23.46
N LEU A 99 -4.80 18.50 22.31
CA LEU A 99 -4.15 18.63 21.02
C LEU A 99 -5.17 19.26 20.06
N GLU A 100 -4.78 20.31 19.36
CA GLU A 100 -5.64 20.94 18.35
C GLU A 100 -5.98 19.93 17.25
N ASN A 101 -7.16 20.09 16.60
CA ASN A 101 -7.67 19.08 15.67
C ASN A 101 -6.68 18.69 14.57
N ASP A 102 -6.03 19.70 13.96
CA ASP A 102 -5.12 19.49 12.84
C ASP A 102 -3.65 19.53 13.28
N LYS A 103 -3.38 19.19 14.52
CA LYS A 103 -2.02 19.06 15.05
C LYS A 103 -1.70 17.59 15.33
N GLY A 104 -0.43 17.26 15.17
CA GLY A 104 0.09 15.94 15.46
C GLY A 104 1.57 15.97 15.81
N MET A 105 2.14 14.80 16.00
CA MET A 105 3.57 14.65 16.21
C MET A 105 4.12 13.57 15.29
N LEU A 106 5.21 13.89 14.59
CA LEU A 106 5.92 12.97 13.72
C LEU A 106 7.18 12.45 14.43
N PHE A 107 7.25 11.16 14.62
CA PHE A 107 8.42 10.48 15.14
C PHE A 107 9.23 9.90 13.99
N ILE A 108 10.50 10.21 13.94
CA ILE A 108 11.46 9.66 12.98
C ILE A 108 12.39 8.73 13.75
N PHE A 109 12.33 7.44 13.49
CA PHE A 109 13.16 6.46 14.18
C PHE A 109 14.56 6.40 13.55
N GLU A 110 15.55 6.05 14.34
CA GLU A 110 16.94 5.93 13.86
C GLU A 110 17.15 4.76 12.88
N ARG A 111 16.29 3.76 12.93
CA ARG A 111 16.37 2.53 12.13
C ARG A 111 14.99 2.03 11.78
N VAL A 112 14.89 1.44 10.59
CA VAL A 112 13.73 0.64 10.20
C VAL A 112 13.59 -0.55 11.16
N GLY A 113 12.40 -0.74 11.72
CA GLY A 113 12.12 -1.80 12.67
C GLY A 113 10.67 -1.82 13.13
N LYS A 114 10.37 -2.75 14.04
CA LYS A 114 9.11 -2.70 14.78
C LYS A 114 9.27 -1.73 15.93
N HIS A 115 8.38 -0.75 15.98
CA HIS A 115 8.35 0.28 17.01
C HIS A 115 7.04 0.24 17.77
N SER A 116 7.04 0.72 19.00
CA SER A 116 5.86 0.69 19.86
C SER A 116 5.71 1.99 20.63
N PHE A 117 4.45 2.32 20.93
CA PHE A 117 4.04 3.44 21.75
C PHE A 117 3.29 2.94 22.98
N TYR A 118 3.25 3.76 24.00
CA TYR A 118 2.45 3.59 25.22
C TYR A 118 1.99 4.96 25.70
N MET A 119 0.90 5.00 26.45
CA MET A 119 0.22 6.26 26.78
C MET A 119 0.48 6.73 28.23
N LYS A 120 1.65 6.43 28.76
CA LYS A 120 2.03 6.92 30.09
C LYS A 120 1.95 8.44 30.16
N ASN A 121 1.28 8.96 31.19
CA ASN A 121 1.09 10.40 31.38
C ASN A 121 0.49 11.15 30.18
N THR A 122 -0.24 10.46 29.30
CA THR A 122 -0.92 11.03 28.14
C THR A 122 -2.42 10.83 28.33
N THR A 123 -3.14 11.93 28.57
CA THR A 123 -4.58 11.93 28.86
C THR A 123 -5.44 12.17 27.62
N ILE A 124 -4.82 12.51 26.50
CA ILE A 124 -5.48 12.77 25.23
C ILE A 124 -5.67 11.44 24.50
N PRO A 125 -6.89 11.08 24.06
CA PRO A 125 -7.08 9.92 23.19
C PRO A 125 -6.46 10.18 21.82
N LEU A 126 -5.58 9.28 21.38
CA LEU A 126 -4.81 9.43 20.15
C LEU A 126 -4.98 8.22 19.23
N ASP A 127 -4.71 8.43 17.95
CA ASP A 127 -4.39 7.37 17.01
C ASP A 127 -2.94 7.54 16.53
N VAL A 128 -2.26 6.43 16.27
CA VAL A 128 -0.93 6.41 15.67
C VAL A 128 -0.97 5.71 14.32
N ALA A 129 -0.49 6.40 13.30
CA ALA A 129 -0.19 5.81 11.99
C ALA A 129 1.29 5.43 11.96
N PHE A 130 1.58 4.15 11.77
CA PHE A 130 2.92 3.64 11.53
C PHE A 130 3.22 3.68 10.03
N VAL A 131 4.39 4.20 9.66
CA VAL A 131 4.72 4.49 8.25
C VAL A 131 6.08 3.87 7.91
N THR A 132 6.15 3.20 6.77
CA THR A 132 7.38 2.57 6.26
C THR A 132 8.41 3.61 5.82
N GLU A 133 9.63 3.18 5.50
CA GLU A 133 10.66 4.06 4.95
C GLU A 133 10.28 4.67 3.59
N ASP A 134 9.39 3.98 2.85
CA ASP A 134 8.86 4.46 1.56
C ASP A 134 7.66 5.41 1.71
N GLY A 135 7.29 5.78 2.93
CA GLY A 135 6.15 6.67 3.21
C GLY A 135 4.79 5.99 3.21
N ILE A 136 4.71 4.67 3.14
CA ILE A 136 3.43 3.95 3.11
C ILE A 136 2.90 3.73 4.53
N VAL A 137 1.63 4.02 4.75
CA VAL A 137 0.92 3.71 6.00
C VAL A 137 0.82 2.20 6.16
N GLU A 138 1.56 1.66 7.12
CA GLU A 138 1.63 0.22 7.40
C GLU A 138 0.48 -0.23 8.28
N SER A 139 0.18 0.54 9.32
CA SER A 139 -0.96 0.30 10.21
C SER A 139 -1.38 1.59 10.90
N ILE A 140 -2.66 1.66 11.29
CA ILE A 140 -3.22 2.74 12.12
C ILE A 140 -3.82 2.08 13.35
N LYS A 141 -3.44 2.56 14.54
CA LYS A 141 -3.87 1.96 15.82
C LYS A 141 -4.29 3.03 16.81
N SER A 142 -5.32 2.72 17.57
CA SER A 142 -5.79 3.61 18.65
C SER A 142 -4.99 3.43 19.92
N LEU A 143 -4.72 4.52 20.59
CA LEU A 143 -3.97 4.61 21.84
C LEU A 143 -4.91 5.10 22.96
N GLU A 144 -5.12 4.26 23.98
CA GLU A 144 -6.01 4.59 25.09
C GLU A 144 -5.29 5.49 26.13
N PRO A 145 -5.95 6.57 26.61
CA PRO A 145 -5.36 7.45 27.60
C PRO A 145 -4.84 6.71 28.85
N ASN A 146 -3.63 7.05 29.25
CA ASN A 146 -2.92 6.46 30.40
C ASN A 146 -2.71 4.93 30.37
N ASP A 147 -2.95 4.28 29.24
CA ASP A 147 -2.61 2.86 29.09
C ASP A 147 -1.11 2.70 28.83
N GLU A 148 -0.44 1.97 29.69
CA GLU A 148 1.00 1.67 29.55
C GLU A 148 1.25 0.38 28.73
N THR A 149 0.20 -0.24 28.19
CA THR A 149 0.35 -1.40 27.29
C THR A 149 0.96 -0.94 25.97
N ALA A 150 2.02 -1.64 25.55
CA ALA A 150 2.70 -1.30 24.31
C ALA A 150 1.85 -1.63 23.08
N VAL A 151 1.59 -0.61 22.25
CA VAL A 151 0.93 -0.74 20.93
C VAL A 151 2.03 -0.68 19.87
N SER A 152 2.25 -1.80 19.17
CA SER A 152 3.36 -1.95 18.22
C SER A 152 2.87 -1.91 16.77
N SER A 153 3.75 -1.50 15.84
CA SER A 153 3.55 -1.71 14.41
C SER A 153 3.43 -3.20 14.08
N ASP A 154 2.71 -3.55 13.02
CA ASP A 154 2.61 -4.93 12.56
C ASP A 154 3.86 -5.34 11.77
N GLY A 155 4.38 -4.43 10.94
CA GLY A 155 5.59 -4.59 10.16
C GLY A 155 6.75 -3.70 10.59
N GLN A 156 7.66 -3.50 9.65
CA GLN A 156 8.84 -2.64 9.82
C GLN A 156 8.53 -1.23 9.34
N VAL A 157 8.79 -0.25 10.19
CA VAL A 157 8.49 1.17 9.93
C VAL A 157 9.67 2.05 10.28
N LEU A 158 9.73 3.24 9.69
CA LEU A 158 10.74 4.25 9.98
C LEU A 158 10.12 5.49 10.62
N PHE A 159 8.81 5.70 10.44
CA PHE A 159 8.10 6.85 10.96
C PHE A 159 6.85 6.43 11.72
N ALA A 160 6.38 7.31 12.58
CA ALA A 160 5.06 7.22 13.17
C ALA A 160 4.47 8.63 13.33
N ILE A 161 3.17 8.75 13.10
CA ILE A 161 2.44 10.01 13.22
C ILE A 161 1.35 9.81 14.27
N GLU A 162 1.42 10.58 15.36
CA GLU A 162 0.33 10.66 16.34
C GLU A 162 -0.57 11.84 16.02
N ALA A 163 -1.87 11.61 16.06
CA ALA A 163 -2.91 12.62 15.89
C ALA A 163 -4.08 12.33 16.85
N ASN A 164 -5.03 13.27 16.96
CA ASN A 164 -6.25 13.05 17.71
C ASN A 164 -6.96 11.78 17.23
N ARG A 165 -7.59 11.06 18.16
CA ARG A 165 -8.38 9.87 17.83
C ARG A 165 -9.43 10.18 16.76
N GLY A 166 -9.48 9.34 15.72
CA GLY A 166 -10.40 9.47 14.60
C GLY A 166 -9.90 10.36 13.48
N TRP A 167 -8.83 11.15 13.69
CA TRP A 167 -8.36 12.11 12.71
C TRP A 167 -8.03 11.45 11.35
N PHE A 168 -7.35 10.31 11.35
CA PHE A 168 -6.98 9.61 10.11
C PHE A 168 -8.22 9.17 9.32
N ALA A 169 -9.22 8.60 10.01
CA ALA A 169 -10.46 8.18 9.38
C ALA A 169 -11.29 9.36 8.84
N GLU A 170 -11.35 10.48 9.57
CA GLU A 170 -12.04 11.70 9.16
C GLU A 170 -11.42 12.34 7.91
N ASN A 171 -10.11 12.17 7.74
CA ASN A 171 -9.37 12.67 6.57
C ASN A 171 -9.13 11.62 5.49
N ASN A 172 -9.82 10.47 5.57
CA ASN A 172 -9.75 9.36 4.61
C ASN A 172 -8.32 8.81 4.42
N VAL A 173 -7.53 8.80 5.48
CA VAL A 173 -6.20 8.17 5.48
C VAL A 173 -6.36 6.70 5.86
N GLU A 174 -5.95 5.81 4.97
CA GLU A 174 -6.08 4.37 5.14
C GLU A 174 -4.72 3.66 5.08
N VAL A 175 -4.70 2.41 5.54
CA VAL A 175 -3.53 1.54 5.40
C VAL A 175 -3.25 1.29 3.92
N GLY A 176 -2.01 1.53 3.51
CA GLY A 176 -1.57 1.43 2.12
C GLY A 176 -1.46 2.77 1.39
N ASP A 177 -1.93 3.86 1.99
CA ASP A 177 -1.75 5.20 1.43
C ASP A 177 -0.30 5.65 1.57
N GLU A 178 0.15 6.49 0.64
CA GLU A 178 1.46 7.11 0.66
C GLU A 178 1.35 8.51 1.30
N ILE A 179 2.10 8.74 2.38
CA ILE A 179 2.20 10.05 3.04
C ILE A 179 3.51 10.70 2.60
N VAL A 180 3.39 11.88 2.01
CA VAL A 180 4.52 12.72 1.64
C VAL A 180 4.59 13.90 2.60
N LEU A 181 5.76 14.10 3.21
CA LEU A 181 6.01 15.27 4.05
C LEU A 181 6.28 16.48 3.14
N GLY A 182 5.37 17.43 3.16
CA GLY A 182 5.55 18.72 2.50
C GLY A 182 6.30 19.73 3.39
N GLU A 183 6.87 20.77 2.78
CA GLU A 183 7.37 21.91 3.54
C GLU A 183 6.18 22.64 4.19
N ALA A 184 6.37 23.08 5.45
CA ALA A 184 5.38 23.91 6.12
C ALA A 184 5.11 25.16 5.27
N LYS A 185 3.86 25.37 4.88
CA LYS A 185 3.47 26.61 4.20
C LYS A 185 3.63 27.76 5.21
N ASP A 186 4.62 28.59 5.00
CA ASP A 186 4.74 29.84 5.77
C ASP A 186 3.42 30.63 5.62
N LYS A 187 2.82 30.94 6.76
CA LYS A 187 1.59 31.76 6.85
C LYS A 187 1.92 33.25 6.80
#